data_ac91efa1830eefa80f1a4f3f28df2f48
#
_entry.id   ac91efa1830eefa80f1a4f3f28df2f48
#
_cell.length_a   1.000
_cell.length_b   1.000
_cell.length_c   1.000
_cell.angle_alpha   90.00
_cell.angle_beta   90.00
_cell.angle_gamma   90.00
#
_symmetry.space_group_name_H-M   'P 1'
#
loop_
_entity.id
_entity.type
_entity.pdbx_description
1 polymer ?
#
loop_
_entity_poly.entity_id
_entity_poly.type
_entity_poly.pdbx_seq_one_letter_code
_entity_poly.pdbx_strand_id
1 'polypeptide(L)'
;MVDIIGLSKVRAVVNDSLYGSIPINEIEYNIIQTPVFNRLHNIRQLGPTYLIYPGAKHSRFEHSLGVMHLASKILDNILSSLVYDEFIELFNNRSREHIFLLFRKGVFSDLQYLNIHDVLKAFLIQSIRLAGLLHDLGHYPYSHVLEEALGKRGLHEKITHKLILSWKELREILSSLTYELNGSKVTGITSEHIVAILMDSFRRKQLLLESKSYIPLLNSHGYNLLHKIISGVFDADRLDYLRRDALHTGVVYGIVDIDRIIDNMHAVRNKDSFLIYYDLKALPALEDMLSSRIKMYKLVYYHHKNVLLAEITRRMIYEAMNLSGKKKDYSYKRILVDDIVNTLLSSPWKVTDDLLTDIAEYLLNNADRYSKAYYYAEAFLNRQLLPITLFKREEDLYHFISTILNGNIELSKYRLLINNLAKNLDELEDYIHKKSNGEVELLTASIKYHGVSPKDILIKVGDTLHNISELSHYIKWLDMYYTGYKHVYMYIYTLDREKMIIYKRDLMKRRKVINEVLELIRNFILSKYFIRP
;
A
#
# COMPACT_ATOMS: atom_id res chain seq x y z
N MET A 1 2.29 34.09 19.51
CA MET A 1 1.18 33.13 19.44
C MET A 1 1.77 31.76 19.70
N VAL A 2 1.18 30.94 20.56
CA VAL A 2 1.66 29.58 20.76
C VAL A 2 1.16 28.76 19.58
N ASP A 3 2.07 28.18 18.79
CA ASP A 3 1.71 27.33 17.66
C ASP A 3 1.08 26.02 18.19
N ILE A 4 -0.22 25.86 17.95
CA ILE A 4 -1.00 24.70 18.34
C ILE A 4 -1.36 23.90 17.09
N ILE A 5 -1.13 22.60 17.12
CA ILE A 5 -1.54 21.66 16.06
C ILE A 5 -2.50 20.64 16.65
N GLY A 6 -3.71 20.59 16.08
CA GLY A 6 -4.75 19.78 16.67
C GLY A 6 -5.05 20.23 18.08
N LEU A 7 -4.95 19.34 19.06
CA LEU A 7 -5.31 19.60 20.45
C LEU A 7 -4.11 19.89 21.36
N SER A 8 -2.90 20.01 20.82
CA SER A 8 -1.72 20.29 21.66
C SER A 8 -0.67 21.16 20.94
N LYS A 9 0.24 21.74 21.73
CA LYS A 9 1.34 22.59 21.24
C LYS A 9 2.30 21.79 20.37
N VAL A 10 2.98 22.51 19.45
CA VAL A 10 4.11 21.97 18.69
C VAL A 10 5.22 21.58 19.67
N ARG A 11 5.62 20.31 19.64
CA ARG A 11 6.70 19.75 20.44
C ARG A 11 8.03 19.75 19.70
N ALA A 12 7.99 19.42 18.42
CA ALA A 12 9.16 19.32 17.56
C ALA A 12 8.79 19.56 16.09
N VAL A 13 9.81 19.72 15.25
CA VAL A 13 9.67 19.86 13.80
C VAL A 13 10.53 18.80 13.14
N VAL A 14 9.95 18.02 12.24
CA VAL A 14 10.66 17.03 11.42
C VAL A 14 10.84 17.59 10.02
N ASN A 15 12.07 17.56 9.50
CA ASN A 15 12.33 17.94 8.13
C ASN A 15 12.08 16.76 7.19
N ASP A 16 11.09 16.91 6.32
CA ASP A 16 10.74 15.93 5.29
C ASP A 16 11.24 16.38 3.92
N SER A 17 11.65 15.42 3.09
CA SER A 17 12.22 15.70 1.77
C SER A 17 11.22 16.29 0.77
N LEU A 18 9.91 16.11 1.00
CA LEU A 18 8.83 16.62 0.13
C LEU A 18 8.14 17.86 0.67
N TYR A 19 7.89 17.88 1.99
CA TYR A 19 7.03 18.88 2.62
C TYR A 19 7.81 19.90 3.44
N GLY A 20 9.14 19.74 3.52
CA GLY A 20 9.96 20.60 4.36
C GLY A 20 9.66 20.34 5.86
N SER A 21 9.38 21.40 6.57
CA SER A 21 9.17 21.35 8.02
C SER A 21 7.76 20.85 8.38
N ILE A 22 7.66 19.64 8.89
CA ILE A 22 6.42 19.06 9.43
C ILE A 22 6.41 19.26 10.94
N PRO A 23 5.54 20.13 11.47
CA PRO A 23 5.40 20.28 12.92
C PRO A 23 4.66 19.07 13.52
N ILE A 24 5.13 18.59 14.67
CA ILE A 24 4.55 17.49 15.44
C ILE A 24 4.29 17.94 16.88
N ASN A 25 3.18 17.51 17.43
CA ASN A 25 2.81 17.81 18.81
C ASN A 25 3.32 16.73 19.80
N GLU A 26 3.07 16.94 21.10
CA GLU A 26 3.54 16.05 22.16
C GLU A 26 3.03 14.60 22.01
N ILE A 27 1.77 14.41 21.59
CA ILE A 27 1.15 13.10 21.41
C ILE A 27 1.81 12.35 20.25
N GLU A 28 1.95 13.02 19.11
CA GLU A 28 2.59 12.49 17.92
C GLU A 28 4.06 12.18 18.19
N TYR A 29 4.75 13.09 18.89
CA TYR A 29 6.15 12.89 19.29
C TYR A 29 6.29 11.61 20.13
N ASN A 30 5.45 11.42 21.16
CA ASN A 30 5.51 10.24 22.01
C ASN A 30 5.24 8.95 21.23
N ILE A 31 4.31 8.96 20.26
CA ILE A 31 4.03 7.81 19.40
C ILE A 31 5.25 7.45 18.54
N ILE A 32 5.85 8.42 17.85
CA ILE A 32 7.00 8.16 16.97
C ILE A 32 8.26 7.70 17.70
N GLN A 33 8.38 7.96 18.99
CA GLN A 33 9.50 7.48 19.82
C GLN A 33 9.34 6.03 20.27
N THR A 34 8.15 5.44 20.15
CA THR A 34 7.93 4.06 20.57
C THR A 34 8.66 3.06 19.65
N PRO A 35 9.16 1.93 20.19
CA PRO A 35 9.80 0.90 19.37
C PRO A 35 8.89 0.33 18.27
N VAL A 36 7.57 0.27 18.52
CA VAL A 36 6.57 -0.24 17.57
C VAL A 36 6.48 0.67 16.35
N PHE A 37 6.51 1.98 16.52
CA PHE A 37 6.49 2.93 15.40
C PHE A 37 7.89 3.09 14.78
N ASN A 38 8.94 3.15 15.61
CA ASN A 38 10.32 3.39 15.19
C ASN A 38 10.84 2.31 14.21
N ARG A 39 10.36 1.05 14.33
CA ARG A 39 10.71 -0.02 13.39
C ARG A 39 10.41 0.31 11.94
N LEU A 40 9.44 1.23 11.66
CA LEU A 40 9.08 1.64 10.30
C LEU A 40 10.24 2.30 9.54
N HIS A 41 11.28 2.81 10.22
CA HIS A 41 12.52 3.23 9.60
C HIS A 41 13.23 2.09 8.84
N ASN A 42 13.06 0.85 9.32
CA ASN A 42 13.68 -0.34 8.75
C ASN A 42 12.71 -1.16 7.88
N ILE A 43 11.58 -0.57 7.47
CA ILE A 43 10.65 -1.11 6.48
C ILE A 43 10.65 -0.19 5.27
N ARG A 44 11.23 -0.64 4.16
CA ARG A 44 11.26 0.14 2.92
C ARG A 44 9.88 0.22 2.29
N GLN A 45 9.52 1.43 1.83
CA GLN A 45 8.25 1.67 1.15
C GLN A 45 8.09 0.79 -0.10
N LEU A 46 9.14 0.69 -0.91
CA LEU A 46 9.13 -0.02 -2.18
C LEU A 46 9.86 -1.39 -2.14
N GLY A 47 10.06 -1.97 -0.95
CA GLY A 47 10.71 -3.27 -0.79
C GLY A 47 12.04 -3.37 -1.57
N PRO A 48 12.19 -4.35 -2.52
CA PRO A 48 13.44 -4.59 -3.22
C PRO A 48 13.77 -3.58 -4.33
N THR A 49 12.92 -2.59 -4.59
CA THR A 49 13.03 -1.64 -5.72
C THR A 49 14.36 -0.87 -5.71
N TYR A 50 14.98 -0.66 -4.54
CA TYR A 50 16.30 -0.01 -4.41
C TYR A 50 17.41 -0.77 -5.15
N LEU A 51 17.25 -2.04 -5.44
CA LEU A 51 18.19 -2.83 -6.23
C LEU A 51 18.19 -2.44 -7.73
N ILE A 52 17.16 -1.72 -8.17
CA ILE A 52 16.99 -1.24 -9.55
C ILE A 52 17.13 0.27 -9.59
N TYR A 53 16.47 0.95 -8.66
CA TYR A 53 16.50 2.39 -8.44
C TYR A 53 17.23 2.68 -7.12
N PRO A 54 18.55 2.91 -7.13
CA PRO A 54 19.37 2.94 -5.89
C PRO A 54 18.92 3.96 -4.85
N GLY A 55 18.23 5.03 -5.26
CA GLY A 55 17.65 6.03 -4.37
C GLY A 55 16.37 5.58 -3.66
N ALA A 56 15.70 4.51 -4.10
CA ALA A 56 14.43 4.01 -3.55
C ALA A 56 14.63 3.30 -2.20
N LYS A 57 15.21 4.00 -1.23
CA LYS A 57 15.51 3.51 0.13
C LYS A 57 14.64 4.14 1.22
N HIS A 58 13.73 5.04 0.85
CA HIS A 58 12.82 5.69 1.77
C HIS A 58 11.96 4.67 2.50
N SER A 59 11.64 5.03 3.72
CA SER A 59 10.99 4.15 4.69
C SER A 59 9.50 4.45 4.83
N ARG A 60 8.77 3.50 5.42
CA ARG A 60 7.38 3.73 5.81
C ARG A 60 7.24 4.76 6.94
N PHE A 61 8.29 5.01 7.69
CA PHE A 61 8.32 6.08 8.68
C PHE A 61 8.11 7.45 8.03
N GLU A 62 8.89 7.78 7.00
CA GLU A 62 8.77 9.05 6.27
C GLU A 62 7.40 9.19 5.60
N HIS A 63 6.92 8.10 4.97
CA HIS A 63 5.60 8.04 4.36
C HIS A 63 4.48 8.31 5.37
N SER A 64 4.51 7.67 6.55
CA SER A 64 3.51 7.88 7.60
C SER A 64 3.45 9.34 8.08
N LEU A 65 4.60 10.00 8.20
CA LEU A 65 4.66 11.44 8.50
C LEU A 65 4.06 12.30 7.38
N GLY A 66 4.36 11.96 6.12
CA GLY A 66 3.81 12.66 4.96
C GLY A 66 2.29 12.52 4.88
N VAL A 67 1.77 11.32 5.10
CA VAL A 67 0.31 11.07 5.12
C VAL A 67 -0.37 11.82 6.27
N MET A 68 0.21 11.83 7.46
CA MET A 68 -0.27 12.64 8.59
C MET A 68 -0.37 14.13 8.20
N HIS A 69 0.67 14.67 7.58
CA HIS A 69 0.73 16.07 7.14
C HIS A 69 -0.33 16.37 6.07
N LEU A 70 -0.38 15.57 5.00
CA LEU A 70 -1.35 15.80 3.91
C LEU A 70 -2.79 15.61 4.37
N ALA A 71 -3.08 14.61 5.20
CA ALA A 71 -4.42 14.36 5.71
C ALA A 71 -4.95 15.57 6.52
N SER A 72 -4.09 16.19 7.35
CA SER A 72 -4.46 17.41 8.06
C SER A 72 -4.68 18.61 7.13
N LYS A 73 -3.85 18.77 6.09
CA LYS A 73 -4.00 19.83 5.09
C LYS A 73 -5.30 19.68 4.27
N ILE A 74 -5.60 18.47 3.82
CA ILE A 74 -6.83 18.15 3.11
C ILE A 74 -8.05 18.46 3.99
N LEU A 75 -8.05 17.96 5.23
CA LEU A 75 -9.17 18.17 6.13
C LEU A 75 -9.37 19.65 6.46
N ASP A 76 -8.30 20.39 6.73
CA ASP A 76 -8.38 21.82 7.02
C ASP A 76 -9.02 22.61 5.86
N ASN A 77 -8.62 22.30 4.63
CA ASN A 77 -9.22 22.88 3.43
C ASN A 77 -10.71 22.53 3.28
N ILE A 78 -11.07 21.26 3.46
CA ILE A 78 -12.47 20.79 3.40
C ILE A 78 -13.32 21.49 4.47
N LEU A 79 -12.87 21.52 5.73
CA LEU A 79 -13.61 22.15 6.82
C LEU A 79 -13.81 23.65 6.61
N SER A 80 -12.86 24.33 5.96
CA SER A 80 -12.96 25.75 5.62
C SER A 80 -14.02 26.04 4.56
N SER A 81 -14.45 25.03 3.79
CA SER A 81 -15.51 25.15 2.78
C SER A 81 -16.92 24.81 3.30
N LEU A 82 -17.03 24.17 4.47
CA LEU A 82 -18.33 23.81 5.06
C LEU A 82 -18.97 24.98 5.77
N VAL A 83 -20.28 25.13 5.62
CA VAL A 83 -21.05 26.02 6.49
C VAL A 83 -21.20 25.41 7.88
N TYR A 84 -21.47 26.26 8.89
CA TYR A 84 -21.49 25.84 10.30
C TYR A 84 -22.41 24.65 10.58
N ASP A 85 -23.60 24.63 10.00
CA ASP A 85 -24.57 23.54 10.21
C ASP A 85 -24.07 22.21 9.64
N GLU A 86 -23.46 22.21 8.45
CA GLU A 86 -22.84 21.03 7.85
C GLU A 86 -21.64 20.53 8.68
N PHE A 87 -20.82 21.44 9.18
CA PHE A 87 -19.70 21.10 10.06
C PHE A 87 -20.18 20.38 11.33
N ILE A 88 -21.25 20.88 11.96
CA ILE A 88 -21.80 20.28 13.17
C ILE A 88 -22.40 18.91 12.94
N GLU A 89 -22.91 18.65 11.75
CA GLU A 89 -23.45 17.34 11.36
C GLU A 89 -22.41 16.23 11.26
N LEU A 90 -21.13 16.51 11.39
CA LEU A 90 -20.07 15.49 11.52
C LEU A 90 -20.10 14.79 12.88
N PHE A 91 -20.74 15.40 13.89
CA PHE A 91 -20.72 14.96 15.27
C PHE A 91 -22.07 14.32 15.70
N ASN A 92 -22.00 13.46 16.69
CA ASN A 92 -23.21 12.99 17.39
C ASN A 92 -23.84 14.10 18.23
N ASN A 93 -25.15 14.03 18.46
CA ASN A 93 -25.93 15.10 19.12
C ASN A 93 -25.38 15.52 20.50
N ARG A 94 -24.78 14.60 21.28
CA ARG A 94 -24.19 14.89 22.60
C ARG A 94 -22.69 15.16 22.59
N SER A 95 -22.07 15.08 21.44
CA SER A 95 -20.60 15.16 21.34
C SER A 95 -20.04 16.53 21.70
N ARG A 96 -20.79 17.59 21.43
CA ARG A 96 -20.39 18.96 21.80
C ARG A 96 -20.22 19.09 23.32
N GLU A 97 -21.17 18.54 24.10
CA GLU A 97 -21.11 18.56 25.57
C GLU A 97 -19.90 17.74 26.05
N HIS A 98 -19.65 16.58 25.46
CA HIS A 98 -18.54 15.72 25.81
C HIS A 98 -17.17 16.33 25.46
N ILE A 99 -17.02 16.93 24.28
CA ILE A 99 -15.78 17.63 23.89
C ILE A 99 -15.59 18.87 24.78
N PHE A 100 -16.63 19.58 25.14
CA PHE A 100 -16.58 20.70 26.06
C PHE A 100 -16.18 20.27 27.48
N LEU A 101 -16.62 19.09 27.94
CA LEU A 101 -16.17 18.51 29.22
C LEU A 101 -14.69 18.12 29.20
N LEU A 102 -14.20 17.54 28.10
CA LEU A 102 -12.76 17.31 27.87
C LEU A 102 -11.97 18.61 27.99
N PHE A 103 -12.50 19.68 27.42
CA PHE A 103 -11.92 21.01 27.46
C PHE A 103 -11.90 21.60 28.88
N ARG A 104 -13.03 21.58 29.61
CA ARG A 104 -13.15 22.11 30.98
C ARG A 104 -12.25 21.42 32.01
N LYS A 105 -11.92 20.15 31.82
CA LYS A 105 -11.09 19.37 32.75
C LYS A 105 -9.59 19.56 32.55
N GLY A 106 -9.18 20.53 31.75
CA GLY A 106 -7.76 20.86 31.56
C GLY A 106 -6.99 19.89 30.68
N VAL A 107 -7.68 18.92 30.05
CA VAL A 107 -7.07 18.03 29.04
C VAL A 107 -6.49 18.90 27.89
N PHE A 108 -7.07 20.08 27.67
CA PHE A 108 -6.68 21.03 26.65
C PHE A 108 -6.45 22.43 27.24
N SER A 109 -5.70 22.53 28.32
CA SER A 109 -5.44 23.80 29.02
C SER A 109 -4.94 24.92 28.10
N ASP A 110 -4.23 24.54 27.04
CA ASP A 110 -3.68 25.48 26.06
C ASP A 110 -4.73 26.07 25.09
N LEU A 111 -5.95 25.48 25.06
CA LEU A 111 -7.05 25.87 24.18
C LEU A 111 -8.13 26.70 24.89
N GLN A 112 -7.92 27.09 26.15
CA GLN A 112 -8.92 27.77 26.97
C GLN A 112 -9.45 29.11 26.40
N TYR A 113 -8.74 29.70 25.43
CA TYR A 113 -9.11 30.91 24.75
C TYR A 113 -9.84 30.70 23.41
N LEU A 114 -10.03 29.46 22.97
CA LEU A 114 -10.68 29.13 21.71
C LEU A 114 -12.20 28.99 21.91
N ASN A 115 -12.95 29.32 20.85
CA ASN A 115 -14.37 29.03 20.80
C ASN A 115 -14.64 27.56 20.54
N ILE A 116 -15.89 27.12 20.71
CA ILE A 116 -16.27 25.70 20.53
C ILE A 116 -16.00 25.17 19.13
N HIS A 117 -16.19 26.01 18.10
CA HIS A 117 -15.93 25.62 16.71
C HIS A 117 -14.46 25.28 16.49
N ASP A 118 -13.54 26.11 17.02
CA ASP A 118 -12.10 25.90 16.87
C ASP A 118 -11.64 24.66 17.63
N VAL A 119 -12.23 24.39 18.82
CA VAL A 119 -11.96 23.15 19.57
C VAL A 119 -12.45 21.91 18.83
N LEU A 120 -13.64 21.95 18.23
CA LEU A 120 -14.17 20.86 17.41
C LEU A 120 -13.31 20.63 16.15
N LYS A 121 -12.88 21.70 15.51
CA LYS A 121 -11.94 21.66 14.37
C LYS A 121 -10.61 21.04 14.78
N ALA A 122 -10.02 21.49 15.89
CA ALA A 122 -8.77 20.93 16.43
C ALA A 122 -8.89 19.45 16.77
N PHE A 123 -10.04 19.00 17.29
CA PHE A 123 -10.33 17.59 17.54
C PHE A 123 -10.33 16.77 16.24
N LEU A 124 -10.96 17.26 15.17
CA LEU A 124 -10.96 16.59 13.88
C LEU A 124 -9.56 16.54 13.25
N ILE A 125 -8.81 17.64 13.33
CA ILE A 125 -7.41 17.70 12.85
C ILE A 125 -6.54 16.70 13.62
N GLN A 126 -6.63 16.64 14.94
CA GLN A 126 -5.86 15.65 15.73
C GLN A 126 -6.25 14.22 15.37
N SER A 127 -7.56 13.97 15.20
CA SER A 127 -8.07 12.64 14.84
C SER A 127 -7.52 12.15 13.50
N ILE A 128 -7.54 13.01 12.46
CA ILE A 128 -7.07 12.64 11.13
C ILE A 128 -5.54 12.52 11.07
N ARG A 129 -4.81 13.37 11.82
CA ARG A 129 -3.35 13.29 11.91
C ARG A 129 -2.93 11.95 12.52
N LEU A 130 -3.55 11.52 13.62
CA LEU A 130 -3.25 10.23 14.25
C LEU A 130 -3.66 9.06 13.36
N ALA A 131 -4.79 9.15 12.67
CA ALA A 131 -5.18 8.13 11.70
C ALA A 131 -4.17 8.02 10.54
N GLY A 132 -3.73 9.16 9.98
CA GLY A 132 -2.71 9.20 8.93
C GLY A 132 -1.34 8.69 9.41
N LEU A 133 -0.93 9.04 10.64
CA LEU A 133 0.33 8.57 11.22
C LEU A 133 0.35 7.04 11.41
N LEU A 134 -0.78 6.45 11.80
CA LEU A 134 -0.88 5.04 12.20
C LEU A 134 -1.43 4.11 11.10
N HIS A 135 -1.85 4.63 9.93
CA HIS A 135 -2.54 3.83 8.92
C HIS A 135 -1.74 2.61 8.44
N ASP A 136 -0.42 2.75 8.33
CA ASP A 136 0.52 1.76 7.81
C ASP A 136 1.30 0.99 8.90
N LEU A 137 0.92 1.14 10.17
CA LEU A 137 1.65 0.57 11.29
C LEU A 137 1.78 -0.97 11.23
N GLY A 138 0.83 -1.65 10.61
CA GLY A 138 0.82 -3.11 10.46
C GLY A 138 1.66 -3.66 9.32
N HIS A 139 2.35 -2.83 8.56
CA HIS A 139 3.23 -3.31 7.50
C HIS A 139 4.44 -4.08 8.06
N TYR A 140 4.87 -5.08 7.32
CA TYR A 140 5.98 -5.99 7.60
C TYR A 140 6.94 -6.07 6.39
N PRO A 141 8.05 -6.80 6.47
CA PRO A 141 9.07 -6.82 5.41
C PRO A 141 8.49 -7.04 4.01
N TYR A 142 8.81 -6.14 3.08
CA TYR A 142 8.33 -6.15 1.71
C TYR A 142 6.81 -6.35 1.55
N SER A 143 6.06 -6.01 2.55
CA SER A 143 4.58 -5.97 2.74
C SER A 143 3.73 -6.74 1.71
N HIS A 144 3.51 -6.18 0.53
CA HIS A 144 2.69 -6.80 -0.50
C HIS A 144 3.26 -8.12 -1.03
N VAL A 145 4.59 -8.27 -1.05
CA VAL A 145 5.26 -9.52 -1.47
C VAL A 145 4.91 -10.64 -0.49
N LEU A 146 4.92 -10.35 0.81
CA LEU A 146 4.56 -11.34 1.82
C LEU A 146 3.06 -11.65 1.80
N GLU A 147 2.19 -10.66 1.60
CA GLU A 147 0.74 -10.90 1.43
C GLU A 147 0.44 -11.85 0.28
N GLU A 148 1.12 -11.66 -0.84
CA GLU A 148 1.00 -12.54 -2.00
C GLU A 148 1.54 -13.95 -1.69
N ALA A 149 2.68 -14.06 -0.98
CA ALA A 149 3.21 -15.35 -0.53
C ALA A 149 2.24 -16.12 0.37
N LEU A 150 1.47 -15.39 1.18
CA LEU A 150 0.46 -15.95 2.08
C LEU A 150 -0.92 -16.13 1.44
N GLY A 151 -1.13 -15.62 0.22
CA GLY A 151 -2.44 -15.61 -0.43
C GLY A 151 -3.49 -14.75 0.32
N LYS A 152 -3.07 -13.76 1.11
CA LYS A 152 -3.92 -12.96 2.01
C LYS A 152 -3.79 -11.47 1.71
N ARG A 153 -4.49 -10.97 0.72
CA ARG A 153 -4.55 -9.52 0.41
C ARG A 153 -5.16 -8.72 1.56
N GLY A 154 -4.63 -7.52 1.82
CA GLY A 154 -5.10 -6.61 2.87
C GLY A 154 -4.85 -7.13 4.28
N LEU A 155 -3.86 -8.00 4.45
CA LEU A 155 -3.47 -8.51 5.76
C LEU A 155 -2.86 -7.41 6.63
N HIS A 156 -2.05 -6.50 6.05
CA HIS A 156 -1.45 -5.37 6.76
C HIS A 156 -2.51 -4.46 7.40
N GLU A 157 -3.64 -4.17 6.72
CA GLU A 157 -4.73 -3.38 7.30
C GLU A 157 -5.30 -4.07 8.56
N LYS A 158 -5.55 -5.39 8.47
CA LYS A 158 -6.06 -6.17 9.61
C LYS A 158 -5.07 -6.20 10.77
N ILE A 159 -3.77 -6.28 10.46
CA ILE A 159 -2.70 -6.22 11.47
C ILE A 159 -2.66 -4.83 12.08
N THR A 160 -2.71 -3.75 11.28
CA THR A 160 -2.78 -2.36 11.76
C THR A 160 -3.91 -2.19 12.77
N HIS A 161 -5.13 -2.60 12.40
CA HIS A 161 -6.30 -2.46 13.29
C HIS A 161 -6.12 -3.23 14.60
N LYS A 162 -5.71 -4.50 14.54
CA LYS A 162 -5.47 -5.32 15.72
C LYS A 162 -4.35 -4.76 16.58
N LEU A 163 -3.27 -4.29 15.95
CA LEU A 163 -2.12 -3.72 16.63
C LEU A 163 -2.51 -2.47 17.42
N ILE A 164 -3.19 -1.51 16.80
CA ILE A 164 -3.67 -0.27 17.44
C ILE A 164 -4.59 -0.60 18.62
N LEU A 165 -5.53 -1.56 18.46
CA LEU A 165 -6.47 -1.94 19.52
C LEU A 165 -5.82 -2.70 20.68
N SER A 166 -4.69 -3.40 20.43
CA SER A 166 -4.00 -4.20 21.45
C SER A 166 -2.84 -3.48 22.12
N TRP A 167 -2.43 -2.33 21.59
CA TRP A 167 -1.22 -1.63 22.02
C TRP A 167 -1.46 -0.79 23.28
N LYS A 168 -1.01 -1.31 24.43
CA LYS A 168 -1.22 -0.68 25.75
C LYS A 168 -0.54 0.68 25.86
N GLU A 169 0.72 0.79 25.45
CA GLU A 169 1.49 2.03 25.48
C GLU A 169 0.80 3.14 24.66
N LEU A 170 0.21 2.81 23.49
CA LEU A 170 -0.58 3.78 22.72
C LEU A 170 -1.79 4.28 23.52
N ARG A 171 -2.50 3.39 24.22
CA ARG A 171 -3.63 3.79 25.07
C ARG A 171 -3.19 4.73 26.20
N GLU A 172 -2.02 4.50 26.79
CA GLU A 172 -1.45 5.37 27.82
C GLU A 172 -1.12 6.75 27.23
N ILE A 173 -0.49 6.81 26.05
CA ILE A 173 -0.21 8.08 25.35
C ILE A 173 -1.52 8.81 25.01
N LEU A 174 -2.54 8.11 24.52
CA LEU A 174 -3.83 8.69 24.16
C LEU A 174 -4.69 9.05 25.38
N SER A 175 -4.35 8.62 26.60
CA SER A 175 -5.14 8.88 27.80
C SER A 175 -5.35 10.38 28.06
N SER A 176 -4.40 11.22 27.68
CA SER A 176 -4.51 12.68 27.75
C SER A 176 -5.56 13.26 26.79
N LEU A 177 -5.98 12.51 25.78
CA LEU A 177 -7.01 12.89 24.81
C LEU A 177 -8.36 12.21 25.09
N THR A 178 -8.50 11.54 26.23
CA THR A 178 -9.71 10.78 26.57
C THR A 178 -10.35 11.26 27.86
N TYR A 179 -11.63 10.95 28.00
CA TYR A 179 -12.41 11.26 29.19
C TYR A 179 -13.26 10.05 29.61
N GLU A 180 -13.17 9.70 30.89
CA GLU A 180 -13.95 8.62 31.48
C GLU A 180 -15.30 9.15 31.98
N LEU A 181 -16.38 8.55 31.50
CA LEU A 181 -17.75 8.84 31.91
C LEU A 181 -18.27 7.72 32.81
N ASN A 182 -18.70 8.06 34.03
CA ASN A 182 -19.34 7.15 34.97
C ASN A 182 -18.55 5.86 35.31
N GLY A 183 -17.21 5.93 35.34
CA GLY A 183 -16.32 4.85 35.79
C GLY A 183 -16.20 3.64 34.84
N SER A 184 -16.85 3.63 33.68
CA SER A 184 -16.79 2.49 32.77
C SER A 184 -16.84 2.82 31.27
N LYS A 185 -17.15 4.06 30.92
CA LYS A 185 -17.27 4.51 29.53
C LYS A 185 -16.27 5.60 29.22
N VAL A 186 -15.57 5.46 28.11
CA VAL A 186 -14.54 6.38 27.65
C VAL A 186 -14.96 7.06 26.34
N THR A 187 -14.70 8.35 26.22
CA THR A 187 -14.90 9.14 25.01
C THR A 187 -13.64 9.96 24.70
N GLY A 188 -13.53 10.47 23.48
CA GLY A 188 -12.35 11.22 23.01
C GLY A 188 -11.62 10.50 21.88
N ILE A 189 -10.32 10.76 21.76
CA ILE A 189 -9.47 10.08 20.76
C ILE A 189 -8.83 8.84 21.41
N THR A 190 -9.50 7.70 21.22
CA THR A 190 -9.05 6.39 21.71
C THR A 190 -8.49 5.55 20.55
N SER A 191 -7.94 4.38 20.85
CA SER A 191 -7.57 3.38 19.83
C SER A 191 -8.76 2.99 18.95
N GLU A 192 -9.96 2.84 19.54
CA GLU A 192 -11.19 2.52 18.84
C GLU A 192 -11.60 3.66 17.89
N HIS A 193 -11.43 4.92 18.30
CA HIS A 193 -11.69 6.08 17.47
C HIS A 193 -10.80 6.09 16.22
N ILE A 194 -9.51 5.90 16.40
CA ILE A 194 -8.52 5.88 15.30
C ILE A 194 -8.85 4.73 14.33
N VAL A 195 -9.07 3.52 14.85
CA VAL A 195 -9.41 2.36 14.01
C VAL A 195 -10.75 2.54 13.30
N ALA A 196 -11.73 3.21 13.93
CA ALA A 196 -13.00 3.53 13.29
C ALA A 196 -12.85 4.48 12.08
N ILE A 197 -11.85 5.38 12.09
CA ILE A 197 -11.51 6.22 10.92
C ILE A 197 -10.89 5.35 9.81
N LEU A 198 -9.99 4.44 10.16
CA LEU A 198 -9.27 3.60 9.19
C LEU A 198 -10.15 2.51 8.54
N MET A 199 -11.25 2.13 9.16
CA MET A 199 -12.16 1.09 8.67
C MET A 199 -13.22 1.61 7.70
N ASP A 200 -13.59 0.76 6.74
CA ASP A 200 -14.82 0.96 5.95
C ASP A 200 -16.08 0.97 6.84
N SER A 201 -17.19 1.45 6.30
CA SER A 201 -18.44 1.65 7.05
C SER A 201 -19.00 0.37 7.66
N PHE A 202 -18.83 -0.79 7.00
CA PHE A 202 -19.35 -2.07 7.48
C PHE A 202 -18.55 -2.57 8.69
N ARG A 203 -17.22 -2.64 8.57
CA ARG A 203 -16.33 -3.09 9.66
C ARG A 203 -16.37 -2.14 10.85
N ARG A 204 -16.46 -0.83 10.58
CA ARG A 204 -16.62 0.22 11.62
C ARG A 204 -17.87 0.01 12.45
N LYS A 205 -19.02 -0.24 11.80
CA LYS A 205 -20.27 -0.49 12.51
C LYS A 205 -20.13 -1.68 13.48
N GLN A 206 -19.48 -2.75 13.06
CA GLN A 206 -19.21 -3.90 13.91
C GLN A 206 -18.30 -3.53 15.09
N LEU A 207 -17.17 -2.84 14.84
CA LEU A 207 -16.25 -2.38 15.89
C LEU A 207 -16.99 -1.54 16.96
N LEU A 208 -17.78 -0.56 16.54
CA LEU A 208 -18.49 0.33 17.46
C LEU A 208 -19.58 -0.38 18.27
N LEU A 209 -20.19 -1.43 17.73
CA LEU A 209 -21.15 -2.26 18.45
C LEU A 209 -20.48 -3.17 19.50
N GLU A 210 -19.28 -3.68 19.16
CA GLU A 210 -18.50 -4.55 20.06
C GLU A 210 -17.81 -3.76 21.18
N SER A 211 -17.43 -2.50 20.93
CA SER A 211 -16.74 -1.62 21.87
C SER A 211 -17.71 -0.96 22.85
N LYS A 212 -18.33 -1.75 23.73
CA LYS A 212 -19.36 -1.29 24.69
C LYS A 212 -18.91 -0.17 25.66
N SER A 213 -17.62 -0.08 25.92
CA SER A 213 -17.00 0.92 26.81
C SER A 213 -16.66 2.23 26.10
N TYR A 214 -16.69 2.28 24.76
CA TYR A 214 -16.36 3.48 23.99
C TYR A 214 -17.62 4.22 23.53
N ILE A 215 -17.62 5.55 23.69
CA ILE A 215 -18.68 6.44 23.18
C ILE A 215 -18.10 7.24 22.00
N PRO A 216 -18.56 6.98 20.76
CA PRO A 216 -18.09 7.70 19.60
C PRO A 216 -18.57 9.15 19.60
N LEU A 217 -17.66 10.09 19.35
CA LEU A 217 -17.96 11.50 19.20
C LEU A 217 -18.41 11.87 17.78
N LEU A 218 -17.92 11.17 16.78
CA LEU A 218 -18.36 11.33 15.41
C LEU A 218 -19.55 10.41 15.10
N ASN A 219 -20.42 10.87 14.25
CA ASN A 219 -21.44 10.02 13.64
C ASN A 219 -20.88 9.32 12.37
N SER A 220 -21.74 8.59 11.66
CA SER A 220 -21.35 7.89 10.43
C SER A 220 -20.83 8.82 9.34
N HIS A 221 -21.36 10.06 9.25
CA HIS A 221 -20.93 11.04 8.25
C HIS A 221 -19.51 11.54 8.53
N GLY A 222 -19.23 11.89 9.80
CA GLY A 222 -17.89 12.33 10.22
C GLY A 222 -16.84 11.24 9.99
N TYR A 223 -17.11 10.02 10.43
CA TYR A 223 -16.19 8.91 10.17
C TYR A 223 -16.01 8.61 8.67
N ASN A 224 -17.05 8.70 7.85
CA ASN A 224 -16.96 8.46 6.42
C ASN A 224 -16.14 9.55 5.71
N LEU A 225 -16.30 10.81 6.13
CA LEU A 225 -15.50 11.90 5.59
C LEU A 225 -14.00 11.71 5.91
N LEU A 226 -13.67 11.45 7.18
CA LEU A 226 -12.28 11.22 7.59
C LEU A 226 -11.68 9.99 6.90
N HIS A 227 -12.44 8.90 6.78
CA HIS A 227 -12.00 7.70 6.05
C HIS A 227 -11.64 8.00 4.59
N LYS A 228 -12.47 8.78 3.87
CA LYS A 228 -12.20 9.15 2.48
C LYS A 228 -10.93 9.98 2.30
N ILE A 229 -10.52 10.73 3.30
CA ILE A 229 -9.25 11.49 3.28
C ILE A 229 -8.04 10.57 3.39
N ILE A 230 -8.15 9.43 4.11
CA ILE A 230 -7.06 8.46 4.27
C ILE A 230 -7.09 7.36 3.20
N SER A 231 -8.29 6.93 2.77
CA SER A 231 -8.50 5.77 1.86
C SER A 231 -9.58 6.06 0.81
N GLY A 232 -9.42 7.15 0.08
CA GLY A 232 -10.29 7.58 -1.03
C GLY A 232 -9.67 7.39 -2.40
N VAL A 233 -10.05 8.22 -3.39
CA VAL A 233 -9.46 8.21 -4.73
C VAL A 233 -8.23 9.12 -4.80
N PHE A 234 -8.34 10.34 -4.29
CA PHE A 234 -7.24 11.30 -4.11
C PHE A 234 -7.00 11.51 -2.62
N ASP A 235 -6.64 10.43 -1.95
CA ASP A 235 -6.38 10.40 -0.52
C ASP A 235 -4.95 10.83 -0.18
N ALA A 236 -4.72 11.10 1.09
CA ALA A 236 -3.42 11.51 1.60
C ALA A 236 -2.34 10.45 1.37
N ASP A 237 -2.70 9.16 1.45
CA ASP A 237 -1.80 8.04 1.21
C ASP A 237 -1.28 8.06 -0.24
N ARG A 238 -2.19 8.11 -1.23
CA ARG A 238 -1.81 8.11 -2.66
C ARG A 238 -1.06 9.37 -3.08
N LEU A 239 -1.47 10.53 -2.57
CA LEU A 239 -0.81 11.78 -2.87
C LEU A 239 0.63 11.80 -2.31
N ASP A 240 0.86 11.22 -1.13
CA ASP A 240 2.21 11.11 -0.58
C ASP A 240 3.05 10.10 -1.36
N TYR A 241 2.61 8.81 -1.46
CA TYR A 241 3.50 7.80 -2.01
C TYR A 241 3.85 8.02 -3.47
N LEU A 242 2.93 8.51 -4.32
CA LEU A 242 3.25 8.76 -5.74
C LEU A 242 4.38 9.79 -5.89
N ARG A 243 4.33 10.87 -5.13
CA ARG A 243 5.33 11.91 -5.17
C ARG A 243 6.64 11.48 -4.50
N ARG A 244 6.55 10.80 -3.35
CA ARG A 244 7.70 10.30 -2.58
C ARG A 244 8.45 9.23 -3.35
N ASP A 245 7.75 8.27 -3.92
CA ASP A 245 8.34 7.21 -4.74
C ASP A 245 9.01 7.77 -5.98
N ALA A 246 8.39 8.76 -6.67
CA ALA A 246 8.99 9.41 -7.82
C ALA A 246 10.29 10.14 -7.45
N LEU A 247 10.31 10.88 -6.34
CA LEU A 247 11.49 11.56 -5.84
C LEU A 247 12.63 10.56 -5.59
N HIS A 248 12.35 9.51 -4.83
CA HIS A 248 13.37 8.55 -4.41
C HIS A 248 13.80 7.57 -5.51
N THR A 249 12.96 7.30 -6.48
CA THR A 249 13.34 6.52 -7.68
C THR A 249 14.05 7.37 -8.73
N GLY A 250 13.98 8.71 -8.63
CA GLY A 250 14.56 9.64 -9.58
C GLY A 250 13.81 9.69 -10.91
N VAL A 251 12.53 9.28 -10.96
CA VAL A 251 11.69 9.36 -12.15
C VAL A 251 10.80 10.60 -12.13
N VAL A 252 10.47 11.11 -13.31
CA VAL A 252 9.62 12.31 -13.46
C VAL A 252 8.12 12.01 -13.48
N TYR A 253 7.73 10.75 -13.44
CA TYR A 253 6.33 10.34 -13.69
C TYR A 253 5.36 10.67 -12.55
N GLY A 254 5.85 10.81 -11.31
CA GLY A 254 5.02 11.09 -10.14
C GLY A 254 5.05 12.55 -9.68
N ILE A 255 5.57 13.47 -10.51
CA ILE A 255 5.54 14.90 -10.21
C ILE A 255 4.14 15.42 -10.53
N VAL A 256 3.36 15.68 -9.49
CA VAL A 256 1.96 16.11 -9.56
C VAL A 256 1.78 17.37 -8.74
N ASP A 257 0.95 18.28 -9.21
CA ASP A 257 0.54 19.50 -8.49
C ASP A 257 -0.50 19.15 -7.41
N ILE A 258 0.02 18.63 -6.27
CA ILE A 258 -0.81 18.21 -5.13
C ILE A 258 -1.53 19.40 -4.50
N ASP A 259 -0.87 20.56 -4.43
CA ASP A 259 -1.45 21.76 -3.83
C ASP A 259 -2.69 22.19 -4.61
N ARG A 260 -2.62 22.19 -5.93
CA ARG A 260 -3.77 22.50 -6.78
C ARG A 260 -4.94 21.52 -6.58
N ILE A 261 -4.64 20.23 -6.36
CA ILE A 261 -5.69 19.24 -6.04
C ILE A 261 -6.32 19.57 -4.70
N ILE A 262 -5.52 19.78 -3.65
CA ILE A 262 -6.00 20.02 -2.28
C ILE A 262 -6.78 21.32 -2.20
N ASP A 263 -6.26 22.41 -2.75
CA ASP A 263 -6.89 23.74 -2.69
C ASP A 263 -8.25 23.82 -3.39
N ASN A 264 -8.53 22.84 -4.25
CA ASN A 264 -9.79 22.71 -4.97
C ASN A 264 -10.64 21.51 -4.55
N MET A 265 -10.29 20.87 -3.45
CA MET A 265 -11.02 19.75 -2.88
C MET A 265 -12.01 20.26 -1.84
N HIS A 266 -13.29 19.99 -2.02
CA HIS A 266 -14.37 20.45 -1.16
C HIS A 266 -15.27 19.30 -0.77
N ALA A 267 -16.11 19.48 0.24
CA ALA A 267 -17.17 18.55 0.58
C ALA A 267 -18.53 19.25 0.53
N VAL A 268 -19.56 18.49 0.18
CA VAL A 268 -20.95 18.94 0.21
C VAL A 268 -21.82 17.86 0.84
N ARG A 269 -22.80 18.28 1.61
CA ARG A 269 -23.81 17.39 2.18
C ARG A 269 -24.68 16.78 1.08
N ASN A 270 -24.77 15.45 1.07
CA ASN A 270 -25.76 14.70 0.31
C ASN A 270 -26.53 13.79 1.27
N LYS A 271 -27.83 13.69 1.13
CA LYS A 271 -28.82 13.01 2.01
C LYS A 271 -28.24 12.17 3.16
N ASP A 272 -27.40 11.17 2.85
CA ASP A 272 -26.89 10.19 3.81
C ASP A 272 -25.36 10.23 4.01
N SER A 273 -24.64 11.18 3.35
CA SER A 273 -23.17 11.26 3.42
C SER A 273 -22.63 12.62 2.99
N PHE A 274 -21.32 12.84 3.23
CA PHE A 274 -20.58 13.90 2.55
C PHE A 274 -19.98 13.37 1.27
N LEU A 275 -20.16 14.11 0.16
CA LEU A 275 -19.48 13.88 -1.12
C LEU A 275 -18.29 14.81 -1.21
N ILE A 276 -17.14 14.26 -1.60
CA ILE A 276 -15.96 15.06 -1.95
C ILE A 276 -16.07 15.39 -3.43
N TYR A 277 -15.89 16.66 -3.77
CA TYR A 277 -15.87 17.14 -5.14
C TYR A 277 -14.70 18.10 -5.36
N TYR A 278 -14.41 18.38 -6.63
CA TYR A 278 -13.32 19.26 -7.04
C TYR A 278 -13.87 20.38 -7.95
N ASP A 279 -13.30 21.56 -7.86
CA ASP A 279 -13.58 22.63 -8.81
C ASP A 279 -13.05 22.25 -10.21
N LEU A 280 -13.71 22.71 -11.27
CA LEU A 280 -13.32 22.45 -12.66
C LEU A 280 -11.86 22.83 -12.95
N LYS A 281 -11.34 23.87 -12.31
CA LYS A 281 -9.94 24.31 -12.47
C LYS A 281 -8.90 23.31 -11.96
N ALA A 282 -9.30 22.31 -11.16
CA ALA A 282 -8.44 21.20 -10.75
C ALA A 282 -8.34 20.07 -11.80
N LEU A 283 -9.24 20.03 -12.79
CA LEU A 283 -9.31 18.94 -13.76
C LEU A 283 -7.95 18.55 -14.38
N PRO A 284 -7.10 19.48 -14.84
CA PRO A 284 -5.79 19.11 -15.39
C PRO A 284 -4.88 18.40 -14.36
N ALA A 285 -4.86 18.86 -13.10
CA ALA A 285 -4.04 18.24 -12.06
C ALA A 285 -4.56 16.85 -11.66
N LEU A 286 -5.87 16.65 -11.68
CA LEU A 286 -6.50 15.35 -11.46
C LEU A 286 -6.18 14.36 -12.59
N GLU A 287 -6.21 14.81 -13.84
CA GLU A 287 -5.81 14.00 -15.01
C GLU A 287 -4.33 13.61 -14.92
N ASP A 288 -3.46 14.56 -14.59
CA ASP A 288 -2.02 14.30 -14.43
C ASP A 288 -1.75 13.31 -13.30
N MET A 289 -2.43 13.42 -12.18
CA MET A 289 -2.29 12.50 -11.06
C MET A 289 -2.70 11.07 -11.43
N LEU A 290 -3.83 10.90 -12.10
CA LEU A 290 -4.30 9.58 -12.54
C LEU A 290 -3.38 8.97 -13.61
N SER A 291 -2.90 9.79 -14.55
CA SER A 291 -1.90 9.40 -15.55
C SER A 291 -0.57 9.01 -14.91
N SER A 292 -0.08 9.84 -13.98
CA SER A 292 1.15 9.61 -13.22
C SER A 292 1.09 8.30 -12.45
N ARG A 293 -0.03 8.02 -11.79
CA ARG A 293 -0.25 6.75 -11.10
C ARG A 293 -0.07 5.56 -12.04
N ILE A 294 -0.70 5.57 -13.21
CA ILE A 294 -0.55 4.47 -14.19
C ILE A 294 0.90 4.34 -14.66
N LYS A 295 1.58 5.46 -14.95
CA LYS A 295 2.99 5.46 -15.36
C LYS A 295 3.90 4.88 -14.28
N MET A 296 3.70 5.26 -13.01
CA MET A 296 4.44 4.71 -11.88
C MET A 296 4.21 3.19 -11.74
N TYR A 297 2.95 2.74 -11.86
CA TYR A 297 2.66 1.30 -11.86
C TYR A 297 3.36 0.57 -13.01
N LYS A 298 3.22 1.05 -14.25
CA LYS A 298 3.79 0.38 -15.44
C LYS A 298 5.33 0.38 -15.44
N LEU A 299 5.95 1.49 -15.08
CA LEU A 299 7.38 1.73 -15.34
C LEU A 299 8.26 1.53 -14.10
N VAL A 300 7.71 1.65 -12.90
CA VAL A 300 8.45 1.51 -11.64
C VAL A 300 8.01 0.26 -10.89
N TYR A 301 6.77 0.20 -10.41
CA TYR A 301 6.33 -0.90 -9.54
C TYR A 301 6.31 -2.24 -10.27
N TYR A 302 5.84 -2.25 -11.52
CA TYR A 302 5.77 -3.43 -12.38
C TYR A 302 6.93 -3.53 -13.38
N HIS A 303 8.02 -2.82 -13.13
CA HIS A 303 9.24 -3.05 -13.92
C HIS A 303 9.67 -4.53 -13.83
N HIS A 304 10.00 -5.15 -14.96
CA HIS A 304 10.26 -6.60 -15.04
C HIS A 304 11.25 -7.14 -13.99
N LYS A 305 12.29 -6.36 -13.64
CA LYS A 305 13.24 -6.76 -12.59
C LYS A 305 12.67 -6.61 -11.19
N ASN A 306 11.78 -5.63 -10.96
CA ASN A 306 11.13 -5.46 -9.68
C ASN A 306 10.16 -6.61 -9.41
N VAL A 307 9.37 -6.99 -10.42
CA VAL A 307 8.51 -8.18 -10.36
C VAL A 307 9.32 -9.45 -10.13
N LEU A 308 10.48 -9.59 -10.81
CA LEU A 308 11.37 -10.72 -10.59
C LEU A 308 11.86 -10.82 -9.14
N LEU A 309 12.34 -9.71 -8.58
CA LEU A 309 12.84 -9.67 -7.19
C LEU A 309 11.74 -9.94 -6.18
N ALA A 310 10.55 -9.41 -6.41
CA ALA A 310 9.37 -9.68 -5.60
C ALA A 310 9.01 -11.19 -5.64
N GLU A 311 9.01 -11.79 -6.82
CA GLU A 311 8.67 -13.21 -6.99
C GLU A 311 9.71 -14.15 -6.35
N ILE A 312 11.01 -13.85 -6.49
CA ILE A 312 12.07 -14.60 -5.79
C ILE A 312 11.87 -14.51 -4.28
N THR A 313 11.64 -13.31 -3.75
CA THR A 313 11.38 -13.11 -2.32
C THR A 313 10.14 -13.88 -1.87
N ARG A 314 9.06 -13.83 -2.64
CA ARG A 314 7.82 -14.56 -2.38
C ARG A 314 8.06 -16.07 -2.29
N ARG A 315 8.76 -16.65 -3.28
CA ARG A 315 9.09 -18.08 -3.31
C ARG A 315 10.02 -18.47 -2.15
N MET A 316 11.02 -17.63 -1.86
CA MET A 316 11.93 -17.84 -0.72
C MET A 316 11.18 -17.90 0.62
N ILE A 317 10.29 -16.97 0.87
CA ILE A 317 9.47 -16.94 2.09
C ILE A 317 8.57 -18.20 2.17
N TYR A 318 7.93 -18.57 1.07
CA TYR A 318 7.09 -19.77 1.02
C TYR A 318 7.86 -21.04 1.35
N GLU A 319 9.04 -21.22 0.76
CA GLU A 319 9.91 -22.36 1.04
C GLU A 319 10.41 -22.39 2.50
N ALA A 320 10.74 -21.23 3.06
CA ALA A 320 11.15 -21.15 4.45
C ALA A 320 10.01 -21.52 5.42
N MET A 321 8.78 -21.09 5.13
CA MET A 321 7.62 -21.48 5.95
C MET A 321 7.37 -23.00 5.88
N ASN A 322 7.50 -23.60 4.69
CA ASN A 322 7.33 -25.03 4.51
C ASN A 322 8.42 -25.84 5.22
N LEU A 323 9.68 -25.41 5.10
CA LEU A 323 10.80 -26.09 5.73
C LEU A 323 10.78 -25.95 7.26
N SER A 324 10.53 -24.74 7.77
CA SER A 324 10.48 -24.47 9.20
C SER A 324 9.27 -25.12 9.89
N GLY A 325 8.16 -25.29 9.18
CA GLY A 325 6.97 -25.97 9.70
C GLY A 325 7.20 -27.46 10.01
N LYS A 326 8.25 -28.08 9.46
CA LYS A 326 8.68 -29.45 9.77
C LYS A 326 9.54 -29.56 11.04
N LYS A 327 10.11 -28.43 11.53
CA LYS A 327 10.93 -28.36 12.73
C LYS A 327 10.14 -27.68 13.85
N LYS A 328 9.98 -28.33 15.02
CA LYS A 328 9.11 -27.87 16.12
C LYS A 328 9.58 -26.57 16.82
N ASP A 329 10.85 -26.20 16.72
CA ASP A 329 11.44 -25.19 17.62
C ASP A 329 11.43 -23.75 17.10
N TYR A 330 11.29 -23.51 15.78
CA TYR A 330 11.25 -22.17 15.20
C TYR A 330 10.45 -22.19 13.90
N SER A 331 9.33 -21.49 13.85
CA SER A 331 8.49 -21.43 12.67
C SER A 331 8.32 -20.00 12.17
N TYR A 332 8.85 -19.70 10.98
CA TYR A 332 8.59 -18.42 10.30
C TYR A 332 7.10 -18.18 10.06
N LYS A 333 6.31 -19.26 9.87
CA LYS A 333 4.86 -19.16 9.81
C LYS A 333 4.28 -18.56 11.09
N ARG A 334 4.76 -18.98 12.26
CA ARG A 334 4.31 -18.45 13.55
C ARG A 334 4.64 -16.96 13.68
N ILE A 335 5.88 -16.55 13.39
CA ILE A 335 6.33 -15.16 13.48
C ILE A 335 5.60 -14.25 12.50
N LEU A 336 5.40 -14.71 11.26
CA LEU A 336 4.87 -13.88 10.17
C LEU A 336 3.34 -13.93 10.06
N VAL A 337 2.68 -14.91 10.66
CA VAL A 337 1.23 -15.13 10.48
C VAL A 337 0.48 -15.28 11.78
N ASP A 338 0.88 -16.26 12.60
CA ASP A 338 0.06 -16.70 13.73
C ASP A 338 0.18 -15.72 14.91
N ASP A 339 1.39 -15.27 15.24
CA ASP A 339 1.71 -14.41 16.39
C ASP A 339 2.22 -13.02 16.00
N ILE A 340 1.98 -12.56 14.76
CA ILE A 340 2.60 -11.33 14.25
C ILE A 340 2.30 -10.10 15.10
N VAL A 341 1.07 -9.94 15.59
CA VAL A 341 0.69 -8.79 16.42
C VAL A 341 1.43 -8.84 17.75
N ASN A 342 1.51 -10.01 18.39
CA ASN A 342 2.27 -10.17 19.64
C ASN A 342 3.76 -9.93 19.42
N THR A 343 4.33 -10.38 18.29
CA THR A 343 5.72 -10.14 17.93
C THR A 343 5.98 -8.64 17.71
N LEU A 344 5.09 -7.94 17.03
CA LEU A 344 5.19 -6.49 16.82
C LEU A 344 5.12 -5.69 18.13
N LEU A 345 4.34 -6.15 19.11
CA LEU A 345 4.21 -5.50 20.41
C LEU A 345 5.38 -5.80 21.35
N SER A 346 5.92 -7.02 21.32
CA SER A 346 6.95 -7.48 22.27
C SER A 346 8.38 -7.33 21.76
N SER A 347 8.58 -7.42 20.45
CA SER A 347 9.89 -7.44 19.80
C SER A 347 9.82 -6.86 18.39
N PRO A 348 9.39 -5.59 18.23
CA PRO A 348 9.13 -4.98 16.92
C PRO A 348 10.35 -5.01 15.98
N TRP A 349 11.56 -4.94 16.52
CA TRP A 349 12.80 -5.00 15.74
C TRP A 349 13.02 -6.33 14.99
N LYS A 350 12.32 -7.40 15.37
CA LYS A 350 12.37 -8.69 14.67
C LYS A 350 11.54 -8.72 13.36
N VAL A 351 10.71 -7.71 13.17
CA VAL A 351 9.80 -7.63 12.00
C VAL A 351 10.19 -6.42 11.15
N THR A 352 11.41 -6.44 10.63
CA THR A 352 11.99 -5.45 9.72
C THR A 352 12.48 -6.14 8.44
N ASP A 353 12.93 -5.38 7.45
CA ASP A 353 13.43 -5.95 6.19
C ASP A 353 14.62 -6.89 6.38
N ASP A 354 15.37 -6.76 7.48
CA ASP A 354 16.49 -7.65 7.82
C ASP A 354 16.05 -9.11 8.02
N LEU A 355 14.80 -9.33 8.46
CA LEU A 355 14.22 -10.67 8.58
C LEU A 355 14.29 -11.47 7.28
N LEU A 356 14.30 -10.82 6.13
CA LEU A 356 14.42 -11.49 4.82
C LEU A 356 15.83 -12.04 4.60
N THR A 357 16.85 -11.37 5.14
CA THR A 357 18.23 -11.89 5.14
C THR A 357 18.34 -13.10 6.06
N ASP A 358 17.76 -13.04 7.25
CA ASP A 358 17.73 -14.17 8.20
C ASP A 358 17.02 -15.40 7.58
N ILE A 359 15.91 -15.16 6.86
CA ILE A 359 15.20 -16.22 6.12
C ILE A 359 16.08 -16.83 5.03
N ALA A 360 16.80 -16.01 4.27
CA ALA A 360 17.71 -16.50 3.24
C ALA A 360 18.84 -17.35 3.84
N GLU A 361 19.49 -16.86 4.89
CA GLU A 361 20.55 -17.60 5.61
C GLU A 361 20.02 -18.92 6.20
N TYR A 362 18.82 -18.90 6.77
CA TYR A 362 18.19 -20.13 7.26
C TYR A 362 18.03 -21.17 6.16
N LEU A 363 17.59 -20.78 4.97
CA LEU A 363 17.44 -21.71 3.83
C LEU A 363 18.80 -22.23 3.34
N LEU A 364 19.81 -21.37 3.23
CA LEU A 364 21.15 -21.78 2.83
C LEU A 364 21.77 -22.83 3.77
N ASN A 365 21.44 -22.75 5.06
CA ASN A 365 21.95 -23.66 6.08
C ASN A 365 21.13 -24.95 6.24
N ASN A 366 19.86 -24.99 5.79
CA ASN A 366 18.93 -26.08 6.10
C ASN A 366 18.28 -26.74 4.89
N ALA A 367 18.33 -26.13 3.71
CA ALA A 367 17.79 -26.72 2.48
C ALA A 367 18.86 -27.51 1.72
N ASP A 368 18.42 -28.47 0.90
CA ASP A 368 19.29 -29.16 -0.04
C ASP A 368 19.87 -28.16 -1.06
N ARG A 369 21.17 -28.28 -1.34
CA ARG A 369 21.91 -27.36 -2.22
C ARG A 369 21.38 -27.30 -3.66
N TYR A 370 20.73 -28.36 -4.13
CA TYR A 370 20.12 -28.45 -5.45
C TYR A 370 18.61 -28.23 -5.45
N SER A 371 18.05 -27.76 -4.32
CA SER A 371 16.63 -27.44 -4.21
C SER A 371 16.29 -26.02 -4.68
N LYS A 372 15.02 -25.82 -5.04
CA LYS A 372 14.47 -24.49 -5.33
C LYS A 372 14.60 -23.55 -4.12
N ALA A 373 14.43 -24.07 -2.90
CA ALA A 373 14.57 -23.30 -1.66
C ALA A 373 15.97 -22.69 -1.52
N TYR A 374 17.02 -23.48 -1.73
CA TYR A 374 18.40 -23.00 -1.71
C TYR A 374 18.65 -21.98 -2.82
N TYR A 375 18.20 -22.28 -4.04
CA TYR A 375 18.37 -21.36 -5.18
C TYR A 375 17.74 -20.00 -4.93
N TYR A 376 16.49 -19.93 -4.43
CA TYR A 376 15.82 -18.65 -4.18
C TYR A 376 16.53 -17.82 -3.10
N ALA A 377 17.03 -18.47 -2.05
CA ALA A 377 17.82 -17.80 -1.02
C ALA A 377 19.15 -17.24 -1.59
N GLU A 378 19.86 -18.03 -2.38
CA GLU A 378 21.10 -17.61 -3.01
C GLU A 378 20.87 -16.49 -4.05
N ALA A 379 19.82 -16.58 -4.86
CA ALA A 379 19.44 -15.56 -5.84
C ALA A 379 18.98 -14.25 -5.19
N PHE A 380 18.34 -14.31 -4.02
CA PHE A 380 17.98 -13.15 -3.23
C PHE A 380 19.23 -12.38 -2.74
N LEU A 381 20.23 -13.09 -2.26
CA LEU A 381 21.48 -12.49 -1.77
C LEU A 381 22.49 -12.14 -2.89
N ASN A 382 22.47 -12.89 -4.00
CA ASN A 382 23.44 -12.76 -5.08
C ASN A 382 22.79 -12.44 -6.43
N ARG A 383 22.88 -11.18 -6.83
CA ARG A 383 22.33 -10.67 -8.10
C ARG A 383 22.86 -11.38 -9.36
N GLN A 384 24.02 -12.02 -9.31
CA GLN A 384 24.55 -12.79 -10.44
C GLN A 384 23.72 -14.03 -10.75
N LEU A 385 22.96 -14.53 -9.76
CA LEU A 385 22.12 -15.71 -9.89
C LEU A 385 20.67 -15.42 -10.24
N LEU A 386 20.28 -14.13 -10.33
CA LEU A 386 18.91 -13.77 -10.71
C LEU A 386 18.52 -14.41 -12.05
N PRO A 387 17.29 -14.94 -12.20
CA PRO A 387 16.76 -15.46 -13.45
C PRO A 387 16.92 -14.50 -14.64
N ILE A 388 16.98 -15.06 -15.84
CA ILE A 388 17.06 -14.31 -17.09
C ILE A 388 15.64 -13.99 -17.55
N THR A 389 15.34 -12.71 -17.78
CA THR A 389 14.04 -12.25 -18.28
C THR A 389 13.86 -12.64 -19.75
N LEU A 390 12.76 -13.32 -20.08
CA LEU A 390 12.39 -13.63 -21.47
C LEU A 390 11.74 -12.44 -22.16
N PHE A 391 10.73 -11.85 -21.51
CA PHE A 391 10.00 -10.70 -22.02
C PHE A 391 10.15 -9.53 -21.05
N LYS A 392 10.76 -8.43 -21.49
CA LYS A 392 11.00 -7.25 -20.64
C LYS A 392 9.81 -6.31 -20.61
N ARG A 393 9.05 -6.30 -21.70
CA ARG A 393 7.90 -5.42 -21.93
C ARG A 393 6.71 -6.24 -22.41
N GLU A 394 5.54 -5.65 -22.30
CA GLU A 394 4.30 -6.20 -22.83
C GLU A 394 4.39 -6.44 -24.34
N GLU A 395 4.99 -5.48 -25.02
CA GLU A 395 5.16 -5.49 -26.48
C GLU A 395 6.00 -6.69 -26.96
N ASP A 396 7.01 -7.10 -26.15
CA ASP A 396 7.85 -8.28 -26.47
C ASP A 396 7.01 -9.57 -26.45
N LEU A 397 6.16 -9.74 -25.43
CA LEU A 397 5.26 -10.88 -25.31
C LEU A 397 4.17 -10.87 -26.39
N TYR A 398 3.60 -9.68 -26.68
CA TYR A 398 2.63 -9.51 -27.77
C TYR A 398 3.23 -9.92 -29.11
N HIS A 399 4.44 -9.45 -29.42
CA HIS A 399 5.15 -9.80 -30.65
C HIS A 399 5.41 -11.30 -30.75
N PHE A 400 5.89 -11.92 -29.67
CA PHE A 400 6.11 -13.37 -29.62
C PHE A 400 4.81 -14.15 -29.92
N ILE A 401 3.69 -13.79 -29.28
CA ILE A 401 2.40 -14.45 -29.50
C ILE A 401 1.89 -14.22 -30.94
N SER A 402 2.03 -13.00 -31.47
CA SER A 402 1.65 -12.69 -32.84
C SER A 402 2.44 -13.53 -33.86
N THR A 403 3.74 -13.74 -33.60
CA THR A 403 4.59 -14.60 -34.45
C THR A 403 4.14 -16.06 -34.39
N ILE A 404 3.77 -16.58 -33.23
CA ILE A 404 3.24 -17.95 -33.08
C ILE A 404 1.98 -18.16 -33.93
N LEU A 405 1.13 -17.13 -34.00
CA LEU A 405 -0.18 -17.19 -34.64
C LEU A 405 -0.14 -16.76 -36.15
N ASN A 406 1.06 -16.59 -36.72
CA ASN A 406 1.29 -16.20 -38.08
C ASN A 406 0.59 -14.90 -38.50
N GLY A 407 0.48 -13.91 -37.63
CA GLY A 407 -0.12 -12.62 -37.95
C GLY A 407 -0.46 -11.76 -36.74
N ASN A 408 -1.01 -10.57 -37.00
CA ASN A 408 -1.46 -9.67 -35.95
C ASN A 408 -2.67 -10.24 -35.22
N ILE A 409 -2.56 -10.39 -33.91
CA ILE A 409 -3.68 -10.76 -33.05
C ILE A 409 -4.45 -9.51 -32.64
N GLU A 410 -5.76 -9.55 -32.73
CA GLU A 410 -6.63 -8.52 -32.17
C GLU A 410 -6.39 -8.34 -30.66
N LEU A 411 -6.37 -7.10 -30.16
CA LEU A 411 -6.08 -6.80 -28.75
C LEU A 411 -7.03 -7.52 -27.78
N SER A 412 -8.28 -7.68 -28.14
CA SER A 412 -9.30 -8.43 -27.38
C SER A 412 -8.94 -9.90 -27.21
N LYS A 413 -8.52 -10.55 -28.30
CA LYS A 413 -8.09 -11.95 -28.33
C LYS A 413 -6.78 -12.16 -27.59
N TYR A 414 -5.83 -11.22 -27.75
CA TYR A 414 -4.58 -11.21 -26.99
C TYR A 414 -4.85 -11.16 -25.47
N ARG A 415 -5.70 -10.23 -25.02
CA ARG A 415 -6.07 -10.10 -23.61
C ARG A 415 -6.74 -11.36 -23.05
N LEU A 416 -7.63 -11.97 -23.83
CA LEU A 416 -8.25 -13.24 -23.43
C LEU A 416 -7.21 -14.36 -23.27
N LEU A 417 -6.27 -14.46 -24.20
CA LEU A 417 -5.18 -15.44 -24.14
C LEU A 417 -4.30 -15.20 -22.92
N ILE A 418 -3.87 -13.96 -22.66
CA ILE A 418 -3.06 -13.63 -21.49
C ILE A 418 -3.81 -13.91 -20.18
N ASN A 419 -5.11 -13.61 -20.12
CA ASN A 419 -5.92 -13.93 -18.94
C ASN A 419 -6.02 -15.44 -18.69
N ASN A 420 -6.08 -16.24 -19.74
CA ASN A 420 -6.10 -17.69 -19.64
C ASN A 420 -4.71 -18.25 -19.29
N LEU A 421 -3.66 -17.73 -19.91
CA LEU A 421 -2.27 -18.10 -19.61
C LEU A 421 -1.93 -17.81 -18.13
N ALA A 422 -2.35 -16.64 -17.62
CA ALA A 422 -2.14 -16.23 -16.23
C ALA A 422 -2.81 -17.16 -15.19
N LYS A 423 -3.76 -17.99 -15.59
CA LYS A 423 -4.39 -19.02 -14.73
C LYS A 423 -3.65 -20.36 -14.74
N ASN A 424 -2.78 -20.57 -15.72
CA ASN A 424 -2.12 -21.84 -15.97
C ASN A 424 -0.58 -21.73 -15.89
N LEU A 425 -0.07 -20.76 -15.14
CA LEU A 425 1.37 -20.52 -15.05
C LEU A 425 2.12 -21.66 -14.36
N ASP A 426 1.56 -22.24 -13.31
CA ASP A 426 2.16 -23.38 -12.61
C ASP A 426 2.26 -24.60 -13.55
N GLU A 427 1.24 -24.84 -14.39
CA GLU A 427 1.26 -25.91 -15.38
C GLU A 427 2.31 -25.65 -16.48
N LEU A 428 2.51 -24.38 -16.86
CA LEU A 428 3.58 -24.01 -17.79
C LEU A 428 4.97 -24.24 -17.17
N GLU A 429 5.17 -23.88 -15.89
CA GLU A 429 6.42 -24.13 -15.16
C GLU A 429 6.72 -25.65 -15.12
N ASP A 430 5.74 -26.47 -14.75
CA ASP A 430 5.86 -27.92 -14.72
C ASP A 430 6.14 -28.53 -16.11
N TYR A 431 5.50 -28.00 -17.16
CA TYR A 431 5.72 -28.44 -18.53
C TYR A 431 7.17 -28.19 -18.96
N ILE A 432 7.71 -27.00 -18.70
CA ILE A 432 9.10 -26.65 -19.04
C ILE A 432 10.08 -27.54 -18.26
N HIS A 433 9.87 -27.71 -16.96
CA HIS A 433 10.68 -28.60 -16.12
C HIS A 433 10.76 -30.01 -16.70
N LYS A 434 9.61 -30.62 -17.01
CA LYS A 434 9.54 -31.97 -17.57
C LYS A 434 10.19 -32.07 -18.95
N LYS A 435 9.94 -31.12 -19.83
CA LYS A 435 10.45 -31.14 -21.22
C LYS A 435 11.95 -30.85 -21.30
N SER A 436 12.51 -30.12 -20.35
CA SER A 436 13.95 -29.88 -20.23
C SER A 436 14.68 -30.93 -19.37
N ASN A 437 14.00 -31.99 -18.89
CA ASN A 437 14.52 -32.94 -17.94
C ASN A 437 15.12 -32.31 -16.66
N GLY A 438 14.54 -31.19 -16.21
CA GLY A 438 15.01 -30.43 -15.05
C GLY A 438 16.28 -29.59 -15.29
N GLU A 439 16.79 -29.52 -16.52
CA GLU A 439 17.96 -28.70 -16.80
C GLU A 439 17.68 -27.20 -16.74
N VAL A 440 16.44 -26.82 -17.07
CA VAL A 440 15.97 -25.42 -17.06
C VAL A 440 14.65 -25.36 -16.31
N GLU A 441 14.55 -24.36 -15.46
CA GLU A 441 13.34 -24.00 -14.72
C GLU A 441 12.75 -22.71 -15.27
N LEU A 442 11.43 -22.61 -15.26
CA LEU A 442 10.71 -21.38 -15.54
C LEU A 442 10.21 -20.78 -14.22
N LEU A 443 10.36 -19.49 -14.06
CA LEU A 443 9.74 -18.69 -13.00
C LEU A 443 8.77 -17.73 -13.65
N THR A 444 7.53 -17.73 -13.21
CA THR A 444 6.48 -16.90 -13.78
C THR A 444 5.84 -15.99 -12.74
N ALA A 445 5.37 -14.84 -13.19
CA ALA A 445 4.58 -13.94 -12.38
C ALA A 445 3.46 -13.31 -13.24
N SER A 446 2.28 -13.10 -12.66
CA SER A 446 1.22 -12.34 -13.29
C SER A 446 0.82 -11.17 -12.43
N ILE A 447 0.67 -10.02 -13.06
CA ILE A 447 0.15 -8.81 -12.42
C ILE A 447 -1.16 -8.40 -13.08
N LYS A 448 -2.06 -7.83 -12.28
CA LYS A 448 -3.32 -7.27 -12.74
C LYS A 448 -3.27 -5.76 -12.58
N TYR A 449 -3.45 -5.04 -13.68
CA TYR A 449 -3.62 -3.60 -13.62
C TYR A 449 -5.00 -3.24 -13.07
N HIS A 450 -5.02 -2.24 -12.23
CA HIS A 450 -6.24 -1.59 -11.78
C HIS A 450 -6.41 -0.29 -12.57
N GLY A 451 -7.60 -0.05 -13.11
CA GLY A 451 -7.93 1.21 -13.76
C GLY A 451 -7.93 2.39 -12.79
N VAL A 452 -8.28 3.55 -13.27
CA VAL A 452 -8.29 4.79 -12.49
C VAL A 452 -9.50 4.91 -11.57
N SER A 453 -10.52 4.07 -11.75
CA SER A 453 -11.77 4.04 -10.96
C SER A 453 -12.44 5.43 -10.87
N PRO A 454 -12.83 6.05 -12.00
CA PRO A 454 -13.29 7.44 -12.03
C PRO A 454 -14.67 7.67 -11.41
N LYS A 455 -15.39 6.60 -11.05
CA LYS A 455 -16.82 6.66 -10.61
C LYS A 455 -17.06 7.57 -9.41
N ASP A 456 -16.08 7.69 -8.53
CA ASP A 456 -16.19 8.46 -7.28
C ASP A 456 -15.53 9.86 -7.38
N ILE A 457 -15.13 10.28 -8.58
CA ILE A 457 -14.48 11.57 -8.80
C ILE A 457 -15.51 12.55 -9.36
N LEU A 458 -15.92 13.51 -8.53
CA LEU A 458 -16.94 14.51 -8.87
C LEU A 458 -16.30 15.85 -9.12
N ILE A 459 -16.67 16.51 -10.22
CA ILE A 459 -16.22 17.84 -10.63
C ILE A 459 -17.42 18.78 -10.62
N LYS A 460 -17.28 19.94 -9.98
CA LYS A 460 -18.30 20.98 -9.98
C LYS A 460 -18.17 21.86 -11.23
N VAL A 461 -19.26 21.93 -12.01
CA VAL A 461 -19.39 22.81 -13.18
C VAL A 461 -20.65 23.67 -12.97
N GLY A 462 -20.47 24.96 -12.75
CA GLY A 462 -21.58 25.80 -12.28
C GLY A 462 -22.14 25.30 -10.95
N ASP A 463 -23.43 25.00 -10.89
CA ASP A 463 -24.11 24.49 -9.70
C ASP A 463 -24.31 22.96 -9.70
N THR A 464 -23.76 22.25 -10.70
CA THR A 464 -23.97 20.83 -10.86
C THR A 464 -22.68 20.02 -10.66
N LEU A 465 -22.82 18.79 -10.13
CA LEU A 465 -21.73 17.83 -9.97
C LEU A 465 -21.76 16.82 -11.12
N HIS A 466 -20.63 16.69 -11.79
CA HIS A 466 -20.42 15.76 -12.90
C HIS A 466 -19.35 14.74 -12.57
N ASN A 467 -19.47 13.53 -13.09
CA ASN A 467 -18.37 12.58 -12.99
C ASN A 467 -17.22 13.00 -13.90
N ILE A 468 -15.96 12.83 -13.44
CA ILE A 468 -14.78 13.20 -14.24
C ILE A 468 -14.76 12.53 -15.62
N SER A 469 -15.28 11.30 -15.76
CA SER A 469 -15.35 10.59 -17.04
C SER A 469 -16.34 11.17 -18.04
N GLU A 470 -17.24 12.04 -17.60
CA GLU A 470 -18.13 12.81 -18.47
C GLU A 470 -17.42 14.02 -19.07
N LEU A 471 -16.48 14.58 -18.34
CA LEU A 471 -15.74 15.79 -18.71
C LEU A 471 -14.39 15.47 -19.37
N SER A 472 -13.77 14.35 -19.02
CA SER A 472 -12.47 13.92 -19.55
C SER A 472 -12.57 12.63 -20.34
N HIS A 473 -12.50 12.73 -21.66
CA HIS A 473 -12.37 11.56 -22.55
C HIS A 473 -11.06 10.79 -22.29
N TYR A 474 -10.01 11.49 -21.88
CA TYR A 474 -8.72 10.90 -21.55
C TYR A 474 -8.83 9.93 -20.35
N ILE A 475 -9.47 10.36 -19.28
CA ILE A 475 -9.66 9.51 -18.08
C ILE A 475 -10.56 8.31 -18.40
N LYS A 476 -11.61 8.51 -19.17
CA LYS A 476 -12.49 7.42 -19.64
C LYS A 476 -11.69 6.37 -20.43
N TRP A 477 -10.82 6.82 -21.32
CA TRP A 477 -9.95 5.93 -22.09
C TRP A 477 -8.95 5.19 -21.21
N LEU A 478 -8.27 5.88 -20.26
CA LEU A 478 -7.33 5.27 -19.32
C LEU A 478 -8.01 4.16 -18.51
N ASP A 479 -9.19 4.41 -17.98
CA ASP A 479 -9.92 3.41 -17.19
C ASP A 479 -10.29 2.19 -18.04
N MET A 480 -10.87 2.40 -19.21
CA MET A 480 -11.21 1.31 -20.14
C MET A 480 -9.98 0.48 -20.55
N TYR A 481 -8.84 1.13 -20.78
CA TYR A 481 -7.64 0.45 -21.25
C TYR A 481 -7.00 -0.41 -20.14
N TYR A 482 -6.90 0.10 -18.93
CA TYR A 482 -6.16 -0.58 -17.85
C TYR A 482 -7.03 -1.44 -16.91
N THR A 483 -8.34 -1.22 -16.87
CA THR A 483 -9.20 -2.01 -15.97
C THR A 483 -9.21 -3.48 -16.33
N GLY A 484 -8.76 -4.32 -15.39
CA GLY A 484 -8.75 -5.77 -15.53
C GLY A 484 -7.69 -6.34 -16.47
N TYR A 485 -6.83 -5.49 -17.05
CA TYR A 485 -5.73 -5.94 -17.87
C TYR A 485 -4.70 -6.70 -17.02
N LYS A 486 -4.24 -7.85 -17.55
CA LYS A 486 -3.17 -8.65 -16.94
C LYS A 486 -1.93 -8.64 -17.81
N HIS A 487 -0.78 -8.70 -17.16
CA HIS A 487 0.49 -8.96 -17.81
C HIS A 487 1.17 -10.16 -17.17
N VAL A 488 1.87 -10.96 -17.97
CA VAL A 488 2.60 -12.15 -17.54
C VAL A 488 4.09 -11.91 -17.78
N TYR A 489 4.88 -12.13 -16.73
CA TYR A 489 6.33 -12.14 -16.79
C TYR A 489 6.85 -13.56 -16.73
N MET A 490 7.89 -13.83 -17.50
CA MET A 490 8.53 -15.13 -17.58
C MET A 490 10.04 -14.98 -17.48
N TYR A 491 10.64 -15.81 -16.65
CA TYR A 491 12.07 -15.81 -16.38
C TYR A 491 12.60 -17.24 -16.39
N ILE A 492 13.79 -17.45 -16.92
CA ILE A 492 14.45 -18.76 -16.93
C ILE A 492 15.63 -18.80 -15.97
N TYR A 493 15.82 -19.94 -15.33
CA TYR A 493 16.94 -20.21 -14.47
C TYR A 493 17.29 -21.71 -14.49
N THR A 494 18.40 -22.07 -13.87
CA THR A 494 18.78 -23.46 -13.59
C THR A 494 19.24 -23.56 -12.14
N LEU A 495 19.00 -24.69 -11.53
CA LEU A 495 19.46 -24.98 -10.16
C LEU A 495 20.98 -25.16 -10.08
N ASP A 496 21.65 -25.40 -11.23
CA ASP A 496 23.10 -25.45 -11.34
C ASP A 496 23.68 -24.03 -11.40
N ARG A 497 24.36 -23.64 -10.33
CA ARG A 497 24.97 -22.33 -10.16
C ARG A 497 25.98 -21.97 -11.27
N GLU A 498 26.83 -22.92 -11.65
CA GLU A 498 27.86 -22.68 -12.66
C GLU A 498 27.22 -22.48 -14.05
N LYS A 499 26.25 -23.31 -14.41
CA LYS A 499 25.46 -23.12 -15.63
C LYS A 499 24.77 -21.75 -15.64
N MET A 500 24.19 -21.31 -14.52
CA MET A 500 23.52 -20.01 -14.43
C MET A 500 24.49 -18.84 -14.69
N ILE A 501 25.68 -18.90 -14.12
CA ILE A 501 26.73 -17.90 -14.36
C ILE A 501 27.17 -17.90 -15.82
N ILE A 502 27.34 -19.11 -16.41
CA ILE A 502 27.71 -19.25 -17.83
C ILE A 502 26.64 -18.65 -18.74
N TYR A 503 25.35 -18.93 -18.51
CA TYR A 503 24.26 -18.35 -19.30
C TYR A 503 24.22 -16.82 -19.21
N LYS A 504 24.68 -16.23 -18.12
CA LYS A 504 24.77 -14.77 -17.99
C LYS A 504 25.95 -14.14 -18.69
N ARG A 505 27.09 -14.81 -18.73
CA ARG A 505 28.34 -14.29 -19.30
C ARG A 505 28.48 -14.60 -20.79
N ASP A 506 28.05 -15.78 -21.22
CA ASP A 506 28.15 -16.26 -22.60
C ASP A 506 26.85 -15.99 -23.38
N LEU A 507 26.90 -14.99 -24.26
CA LEU A 507 25.74 -14.58 -25.06
C LEU A 507 25.24 -15.67 -26.02
N MET A 508 26.13 -16.53 -26.53
CA MET A 508 25.73 -17.61 -27.45
C MET A 508 24.99 -18.71 -26.71
N LYS A 509 25.52 -19.17 -25.57
CA LYS A 509 24.85 -20.15 -24.73
C LYS A 509 23.52 -19.63 -24.18
N ARG A 510 23.52 -18.35 -23.78
CA ARG A 510 22.30 -17.66 -23.34
C ARG A 510 21.22 -17.66 -24.43
N ARG A 511 21.57 -17.26 -25.66
CA ARG A 511 20.62 -17.24 -26.80
C ARG A 511 20.10 -18.64 -27.12
N LYS A 512 20.95 -19.65 -27.06
CA LYS A 512 20.57 -21.04 -27.30
C LYS A 512 19.49 -21.48 -26.31
N VAL A 513 19.73 -21.36 -25.02
CA VAL A 513 18.76 -21.77 -23.99
C VAL A 513 17.47 -20.96 -24.04
N ILE A 514 17.54 -19.65 -24.33
CA ILE A 514 16.36 -18.83 -24.52
C ILE A 514 15.49 -19.36 -25.69
N ASN A 515 16.09 -19.64 -26.85
CA ASN A 515 15.37 -20.12 -28.02
C ASN A 515 14.73 -21.51 -27.77
N GLU A 516 15.45 -22.41 -27.09
CA GLU A 516 14.90 -23.72 -26.69
C GLU A 516 13.65 -23.55 -25.80
N VAL A 517 13.73 -22.69 -24.79
CA VAL A 517 12.59 -22.44 -23.90
C VAL A 517 11.43 -21.73 -24.61
N LEU A 518 11.71 -20.77 -25.49
CA LEU A 518 10.67 -20.10 -26.29
C LEU A 518 9.93 -21.09 -27.19
N GLU A 519 10.61 -22.08 -27.76
CA GLU A 519 9.97 -23.13 -28.56
C GLU A 519 9.08 -24.03 -27.69
N LEU A 520 9.50 -24.36 -26.48
CA LEU A 520 8.67 -25.10 -25.52
C LEU A 520 7.42 -24.29 -25.10
N ILE A 521 7.57 -23.00 -24.82
CA ILE A 521 6.44 -22.10 -24.51
C ILE A 521 5.46 -22.04 -25.68
N ARG A 522 5.97 -21.91 -26.91
CA ARG A 522 5.18 -21.95 -28.15
C ARG A 522 4.35 -23.22 -28.21
N ASN A 523 4.97 -24.38 -28.05
CA ASN A 523 4.31 -25.68 -28.12
C ASN A 523 3.24 -25.83 -27.03
N PHE A 524 3.50 -25.35 -25.81
CA PHE A 524 2.49 -25.32 -24.76
C PHE A 524 1.28 -24.45 -25.14
N ILE A 525 1.51 -23.21 -25.61
CA ILE A 525 0.44 -22.28 -26.00
C ILE A 525 -0.40 -22.88 -27.15
N LEU A 526 0.24 -23.42 -28.19
CA LEU A 526 -0.46 -24.01 -29.33
C LEU A 526 -1.28 -25.23 -28.91
N SER A 527 -0.69 -26.16 -28.15
CA SER A 527 -1.38 -27.37 -27.71
C SER A 527 -2.57 -27.09 -26.80
N LYS A 528 -2.44 -26.08 -25.91
CA LYS A 528 -3.46 -25.81 -24.90
C LYS A 528 -4.60 -24.92 -25.38
N TYR A 529 -4.31 -23.97 -26.27
CA TYR A 529 -5.29 -22.94 -26.62
C TYR A 529 -5.73 -22.93 -28.09
N PHE A 530 -5.01 -23.64 -28.98
CA PHE A 530 -5.27 -23.58 -30.43
C PHE A 530 -5.42 -24.92 -31.12
N ILE A 531 -4.93 -26.01 -30.54
CA ILE A 531 -5.23 -27.35 -31.06
C ILE A 531 -6.51 -27.82 -30.36
N ARG A 532 -7.63 -27.85 -31.08
CA ARG A 532 -8.82 -28.61 -30.65
C ARG A 532 -8.48 -30.10 -30.72
N PRO A 533 -8.89 -30.92 -29.72
CA PRO A 533 -8.80 -32.38 -29.84
C PRO A 533 -9.65 -32.90 -30.98
#